data_bdf745148837070c215772e9ccafc070
#
_entry.id   bdf745148837070c215772e9ccafc070
#
_cell.length_a   1.000
_cell.length_b   1.000
_cell.length_c   1.000
_cell.angle_alpha   90.00
_cell.angle_beta   90.00
_cell.angle_gamma   90.00
#
_symmetry.space_group_name_H-M   'P 1'
#
loop_
_entity.id
_entity.type
_entity.pdbx_description
1 polymer ?
#
loop_
_entity_poly.entity_id
_entity_poly.type
_entity_poly.pdbx_seq_one_letter_code
_entity_poly.pdbx_strand_id
1 'polypeptide(L)'
;MEVLVLNMDYTPINITTLQRGFKLVFKGKAEILSSNDDKPILTEKKSYNRPKVIRLLKYIVMPFRKVNLNRQNLFKRDDFKCVYCGTNKDLTIDHVIPKVKGGNNKWTNLVTCCHDCNVKKGHKDVDVFLKETGLTMRHQPFKPTYLYFVEKIYKVDEDWKQYVGIVND
;
A
#
# COMPACT_ATOMS: atom_id res chain seq x y z
N MET A 1 2.34 10.49 14.97
CA MET A 1 3.50 10.58 14.08
C MET A 1 4.14 9.21 13.99
N GLU A 2 4.49 8.80 12.80
CA GLU A 2 4.98 7.47 12.47
C GLU A 2 6.43 7.53 12.01
N VAL A 3 7.13 6.40 12.12
CA VAL A 3 8.54 6.26 11.77
C VAL A 3 8.68 5.08 10.84
N LEU A 4 9.32 5.29 9.69
CA LEU A 4 9.66 4.23 8.75
C LEU A 4 10.84 3.43 9.31
N VAL A 5 10.71 2.11 9.32
CA VAL A 5 11.77 1.20 9.76
C VAL A 5 12.30 0.45 8.55
N LEU A 6 13.57 0.62 8.30
CA LEU A 6 14.31 -0.09 7.26
C LEU A 6 15.11 -1.25 7.87
N ASN A 7 15.30 -2.28 7.08
CA ASN A 7 16.25 -3.35 7.37
C ASN A 7 17.70 -2.83 7.19
N MET A 8 18.66 -3.63 7.54
CA MET A 8 20.08 -3.32 7.35
C MET A 8 20.46 -3.05 5.88
N ASP A 9 19.75 -3.67 4.94
CA ASP A 9 19.94 -3.50 3.49
C ASP A 9 19.07 -2.37 2.87
N TYR A 10 18.55 -1.46 3.72
CA TYR A 10 17.65 -0.37 3.35
C TYR A 10 16.26 -0.80 2.85
N THR A 11 15.92 -2.08 2.87
CA THR A 11 14.56 -2.54 2.51
C THR A 11 13.56 -2.08 3.56
N PRO A 12 12.46 -1.43 3.20
CA PRO A 12 11.41 -1.06 4.14
C PRO A 12 10.75 -2.30 4.74
N ILE A 13 10.70 -2.39 6.06
CA ILE A 13 10.15 -3.56 6.74
C ILE A 13 8.90 -3.27 7.56
N ASN A 14 8.76 -2.05 8.07
CA ASN A 14 7.63 -1.70 8.92
C ASN A 14 7.47 -0.18 9.06
N ILE A 15 6.26 0.22 9.47
CA ILE A 15 6.00 1.54 10.02
C ILE A 15 5.62 1.38 11.48
N THR A 16 6.17 2.21 12.34
CA THR A 16 5.95 2.12 13.78
C THR A 16 5.67 3.49 14.39
N THR A 17 5.20 3.49 15.63
CA THR A 17 5.00 4.75 16.36
C THR A 17 6.34 5.40 16.71
N LEU A 18 6.35 6.72 16.87
CA LEU A 18 7.54 7.47 17.29
C LEU A 18 8.18 6.87 18.54
N GLN A 19 7.39 6.52 19.55
CA GLN A 19 7.89 5.94 20.79
C GLN A 19 8.65 4.63 20.57
N ARG A 20 8.11 3.75 19.72
CA ARG A 20 8.77 2.46 19.40
C ARG A 20 10.02 2.67 18.55
N GLY A 21 9.97 3.55 17.56
CA GLY A 21 11.11 3.90 16.72
C GLY A 21 12.25 4.49 17.55
N PHE A 22 11.94 5.48 18.39
CA PHE A 22 12.92 6.09 19.30
C PHE A 22 13.53 5.08 20.26
N LYS A 23 12.72 4.16 20.83
CA LYS A 23 13.22 3.10 21.71
C LYS A 23 14.22 2.16 21.02
N LEU A 24 14.07 1.90 19.72
CA LEU A 24 15.05 1.11 18.96
C LEU A 24 16.39 1.85 18.82
N VAL A 25 16.35 3.13 18.51
CA VAL A 25 17.53 3.99 18.41
C VAL A 25 18.22 4.12 19.77
N PHE A 26 17.46 4.43 20.80
CA PHE A 26 17.99 4.61 22.16
C PHE A 26 18.68 3.35 22.70
N LYS A 27 18.19 2.17 22.33
CA LYS A 27 18.81 0.87 22.69
C LYS A 27 19.96 0.45 21.77
N GLY A 28 20.41 1.29 20.86
CA GLY A 28 21.49 0.96 19.92
C GLY A 28 21.14 -0.17 18.95
N LYS A 29 19.84 -0.37 18.65
CA LYS A 29 19.37 -1.41 17.70
C LYS A 29 19.09 -0.85 16.30
N ALA A 30 18.98 0.47 16.19
CA ALA A 30 18.76 1.19 14.94
C ALA A 30 19.51 2.52 14.96
N GLU A 31 19.80 3.04 13.78
CA GLU A 31 20.33 4.40 13.57
C GLU A 31 19.26 5.27 12.91
N ILE A 32 19.37 6.59 13.07
CA ILE A 32 18.48 7.56 12.42
C ILE A 32 19.07 7.91 11.06
N LEU A 33 18.29 7.72 9.99
CA LEU A 33 18.66 8.15 8.63
C LEU A 33 18.03 9.50 8.27
N SER A 34 16.82 9.77 8.77
CA SER A 34 16.16 11.07 8.63
C SER A 34 15.46 11.44 9.93
N SER A 35 15.52 12.71 10.29
CA SER A 35 14.96 13.27 11.52
C SER A 35 14.18 14.55 11.24
N ASN A 36 13.28 14.90 12.17
CA ASN A 36 12.67 16.23 12.21
C ASN A 36 13.35 17.01 13.33
N ASP A 37 14.26 17.88 12.95
CA ASP A 37 15.08 18.66 13.88
C ASP A 37 14.32 19.83 14.49
N ASP A 38 13.24 20.31 13.85
CA ASP A 38 12.40 21.40 14.36
C ASP A 38 11.58 21.00 15.61
N LYS A 39 11.39 19.68 15.83
CA LYS A 39 10.59 19.15 16.95
C LYS A 39 11.33 18.04 17.67
N PRO A 40 12.40 18.33 18.40
CA PRO A 40 13.17 17.32 19.10
C PRO A 40 12.36 16.64 20.22
N ILE A 41 12.83 15.47 20.63
CA ILE A 41 12.31 14.77 21.80
C ILE A 41 13.11 15.28 23.01
N LEU A 42 12.40 15.99 23.88
CA LEU A 42 13.00 16.53 25.10
C LEU A 42 12.89 15.50 26.23
N THR A 43 13.98 15.30 26.95
CA THR A 43 14.03 14.57 28.22
C THR A 43 14.58 15.50 29.30
N GLU A 44 14.50 15.12 30.56
CA GLU A 44 15.02 15.93 31.66
C GLU A 44 16.51 16.29 31.52
N LYS A 45 17.30 15.48 30.84
CA LYS A 45 18.76 15.63 30.76
C LYS A 45 19.30 15.96 29.37
N LYS A 46 18.58 15.63 28.30
CA LYS A 46 19.07 15.75 26.92
C LYS A 46 17.92 15.94 25.93
N SER A 47 18.27 16.58 24.81
CA SER A 47 17.45 16.65 23.60
C SER A 47 17.91 15.59 22.60
N TYR A 48 16.96 14.93 21.93
CA TYR A 48 17.23 13.90 20.92
C TYR A 48 16.51 14.23 19.63
N ASN A 49 17.13 13.94 18.50
CA ASN A 49 16.50 14.09 17.20
C ASN A 49 15.29 13.18 17.08
N ARG A 50 14.19 13.73 16.57
CA ARG A 50 12.94 12.99 16.36
C ARG A 50 13.05 12.19 15.07
N PRO A 51 13.14 10.85 15.12
CA PRO A 51 13.34 10.04 13.94
C PRO A 51 12.09 10.05 13.04
N LYS A 52 12.30 10.18 11.75
CA LYS A 52 11.32 9.95 10.67
C LYS A 52 11.60 8.62 9.97
N VAL A 53 12.89 8.32 9.74
CA VAL A 53 13.35 7.06 9.15
C VAL A 53 14.46 6.50 10.01
N ILE A 54 14.38 5.22 10.35
CA ILE A 54 15.42 4.50 11.07
C ILE A 54 15.81 3.23 10.31
N ARG A 55 17.10 2.86 10.39
CA ARG A 55 17.65 1.63 9.84
C ARG A 55 18.09 0.70 10.96
N LEU A 56 17.72 -0.56 10.89
CA LEU A 56 18.18 -1.58 11.83
C LEU A 56 19.66 -1.88 11.61
N LEU A 57 20.40 -2.06 12.71
CA LEU A 57 21.83 -2.42 12.67
C LEU A 57 22.06 -3.91 12.50
N LYS A 58 21.02 -4.73 12.63
CA LYS A 58 21.05 -6.17 12.35
C LYS A 58 20.03 -6.51 11.28
N TYR A 59 20.42 -7.37 10.34
CA TYR A 59 19.50 -7.86 9.31
C TYR A 59 18.43 -8.75 9.95
N ILE A 60 17.17 -8.46 9.64
CA ILE A 60 16.03 -9.28 10.05
C ILE A 60 15.48 -9.98 8.82
N VAL A 61 15.46 -11.31 8.84
CA VAL A 61 14.75 -12.08 7.83
C VAL A 61 13.26 -11.82 8.02
N MET A 62 12.65 -11.12 7.09
CA MET A 62 11.21 -10.86 7.13
C MET A 62 10.46 -12.04 6.53
N PRO A 63 9.54 -12.67 7.27
CA PRO A 63 8.63 -13.60 6.65
C PRO A 63 7.83 -12.86 5.59
N PHE A 64 7.66 -13.49 4.43
CA PHE A 64 6.91 -12.91 3.32
C PHE A 64 5.48 -12.55 3.79
N ARG A 65 5.23 -11.26 4.02
CA ARG A 65 3.91 -10.78 4.45
C ARG A 65 2.96 -10.80 3.26
N LYS A 66 2.12 -11.82 3.21
CA LYS A 66 1.04 -11.90 2.23
C LYS A 66 -0.05 -10.88 2.59
N VAL A 67 -0.47 -10.11 1.63
CA VAL A 67 -1.68 -9.28 1.77
C VAL A 67 -2.89 -10.19 1.56
N ASN A 68 -3.75 -10.28 2.57
CA ASN A 68 -4.96 -11.08 2.46
C ASN A 68 -5.94 -10.44 1.48
N LEU A 69 -6.47 -11.24 0.55
CA LEU A 69 -7.51 -10.82 -0.36
C LEU A 69 -8.83 -10.72 0.41
N ASN A 70 -9.29 -9.49 0.59
CA ASN A 70 -10.60 -9.18 1.15
C ASN A 70 -11.15 -7.90 0.49
N ARG A 71 -12.43 -7.61 0.70
CA ARG A 71 -13.12 -6.45 0.11
C ARG A 71 -12.40 -5.14 0.40
N GLN A 72 -12.00 -4.91 1.65
CA GLN A 72 -11.34 -3.67 2.05
C GLN A 72 -9.98 -3.49 1.37
N ASN A 73 -9.18 -4.55 1.33
CA ASN A 73 -7.87 -4.50 0.69
C ASN A 73 -7.98 -4.33 -0.82
N LEU A 74 -8.99 -4.97 -1.44
CA LEU A 74 -9.26 -4.77 -2.86
C LEU A 74 -9.61 -3.30 -3.15
N PHE A 75 -10.52 -2.71 -2.38
CA PHE A 75 -10.89 -1.29 -2.52
C PHE A 75 -9.70 -0.36 -2.28
N LYS A 76 -8.85 -0.65 -1.29
CA LYS A 76 -7.62 0.12 -1.05
C LYS A 76 -6.65 0.04 -2.24
N ARG A 77 -6.45 -1.15 -2.83
CA ARG A 77 -5.62 -1.31 -4.02
C ARG A 77 -6.08 -0.38 -5.16
N ASP A 78 -7.38 -0.29 -5.35
CA ASP A 78 -8.02 0.43 -6.45
C ASP A 78 -8.41 1.87 -6.06
N ASP A 79 -7.83 2.43 -4.98
CA ASP A 79 -8.05 3.80 -4.50
C ASP A 79 -9.51 4.12 -4.17
N PHE A 80 -10.29 3.12 -3.74
CA PHE A 80 -11.73 3.28 -3.50
C PHE A 80 -12.45 3.88 -4.71
N LYS A 81 -12.07 3.48 -5.93
CA LYS A 81 -12.67 3.93 -7.18
C LYS A 81 -12.98 2.76 -8.09
N CYS A 82 -14.06 2.90 -8.85
CA CYS A 82 -14.38 1.96 -9.92
C CYS A 82 -13.25 1.97 -10.96
N VAL A 83 -12.70 0.80 -11.30
CA VAL A 83 -11.60 0.69 -12.27
C VAL A 83 -12.05 1.03 -13.69
N TYR A 84 -13.35 0.99 -13.98
CA TYR A 84 -13.90 1.27 -15.29
C TYR A 84 -14.27 2.75 -15.48
N CYS A 85 -15.10 3.33 -14.61
CA CYS A 85 -15.59 4.70 -14.77
C CYS A 85 -14.99 5.72 -13.78
N GLY A 86 -14.22 5.26 -12.78
CA GLY A 86 -13.54 6.14 -11.82
C GLY A 86 -14.41 6.66 -10.67
N THR A 87 -15.74 6.38 -10.63
CA THR A 87 -16.59 6.81 -9.50
C THR A 87 -16.19 6.12 -8.20
N ASN A 88 -16.44 6.79 -7.08
CA ASN A 88 -16.25 6.23 -5.73
C ASN A 88 -17.56 5.83 -5.04
N LYS A 89 -18.70 5.88 -5.75
CA LYS A 89 -20.02 5.57 -5.21
C LYS A 89 -20.39 4.10 -5.49
N ASP A 90 -21.15 3.51 -4.58
CA ASP A 90 -21.76 2.18 -4.69
C ASP A 90 -20.79 1.09 -5.14
N LEU A 91 -19.63 1.03 -4.49
CA LEU A 91 -18.56 0.13 -4.87
C LEU A 91 -18.87 -1.32 -4.53
N THR A 92 -18.64 -2.17 -5.50
CA THR A 92 -18.75 -3.63 -5.47
C THR A 92 -17.46 -4.29 -5.92
N ILE A 93 -17.45 -5.61 -6.00
CA ILE A 93 -16.34 -6.41 -6.55
C ILE A 93 -16.82 -7.06 -7.84
N ASP A 94 -16.01 -6.94 -8.88
CA ASP A 94 -16.24 -7.60 -10.15
C ASP A 94 -15.11 -8.58 -10.50
N HIS A 95 -15.43 -9.60 -11.27
CA HIS A 95 -14.50 -10.54 -11.86
C HIS A 95 -14.19 -10.12 -13.30
N VAL A 96 -12.94 -9.75 -13.59
CA VAL A 96 -12.51 -9.38 -14.96
C VAL A 96 -12.86 -10.50 -15.93
N ILE A 97 -12.44 -11.72 -15.62
CA ILE A 97 -12.92 -12.93 -16.26
C ILE A 97 -14.11 -13.44 -15.45
N PRO A 98 -15.34 -13.46 -15.99
CA PRO A 98 -16.53 -13.90 -15.27
C PRO A 98 -16.41 -15.32 -14.70
N LYS A 99 -17.01 -15.57 -13.54
CA LYS A 99 -17.01 -16.92 -12.92
C LYS A 99 -17.53 -18.01 -13.85
N VAL A 100 -18.57 -17.71 -14.59
CA VAL A 100 -19.17 -18.65 -15.58
C VAL A 100 -18.21 -19.01 -16.72
N LYS A 101 -17.17 -18.21 -16.92
CA LYS A 101 -16.09 -18.43 -17.89
C LYS A 101 -14.78 -18.92 -17.25
N GLY A 102 -14.84 -19.44 -16.03
CA GLY A 102 -13.67 -19.96 -15.33
C GLY A 102 -12.88 -18.94 -14.52
N GLY A 103 -13.42 -17.73 -14.34
CA GLY A 103 -12.79 -16.69 -13.51
C GLY A 103 -12.65 -17.11 -12.05
N ASN A 104 -11.51 -16.83 -11.44
CA ASN A 104 -11.17 -17.22 -10.07
C ASN A 104 -11.21 -16.04 -9.09
N ASN A 105 -11.18 -16.35 -7.78
CA ASN A 105 -11.12 -15.36 -6.71
C ASN A 105 -9.66 -15.02 -6.36
N LYS A 106 -8.88 -14.56 -7.31
CA LYS A 106 -7.48 -14.14 -7.10
C LYS A 106 -7.33 -12.64 -7.33
N TRP A 107 -6.30 -12.07 -6.76
CA TRP A 107 -5.91 -10.67 -6.94
C TRP A 107 -5.83 -10.23 -8.41
N THR A 108 -5.40 -11.15 -9.27
CA THR A 108 -5.23 -10.93 -10.72
C THR A 108 -6.53 -11.05 -11.52
N ASN A 109 -7.66 -11.30 -10.87
CA ASN A 109 -8.96 -11.38 -11.54
C ASN A 109 -10.05 -10.54 -10.88
N LEU A 110 -9.82 -10.04 -9.66
CA LEU A 110 -10.80 -9.21 -8.94
C LEU A 110 -10.46 -7.73 -9.05
N VAL A 111 -11.49 -6.91 -9.23
CA VAL A 111 -11.37 -5.45 -9.31
C VAL A 111 -12.49 -4.77 -8.55
N THR A 112 -12.23 -3.54 -8.10
CA THR A 112 -13.24 -2.64 -7.56
C THR A 112 -14.06 -2.06 -8.70
N CYS A 113 -15.36 -2.15 -8.62
CA CYS A 113 -16.30 -1.71 -9.65
C CYS A 113 -17.52 -1.07 -8.99
N CYS A 114 -18.12 -0.04 -9.57
CA CYS A 114 -19.40 0.45 -9.09
C CYS A 114 -20.53 -0.49 -9.51
N HIS A 115 -21.65 -0.40 -8.81
CA HIS A 115 -22.83 -1.24 -9.10
C HIS A 115 -23.27 -1.14 -10.57
N ASP A 116 -23.32 0.08 -11.13
CA ASP A 116 -23.79 0.30 -12.51
C ASP A 116 -22.87 -0.36 -13.54
N CYS A 117 -21.55 -0.20 -13.41
CA CYS A 117 -20.60 -0.87 -14.31
C CYS A 117 -20.66 -2.39 -14.15
N ASN A 118 -20.86 -2.89 -12.92
CA ASN A 118 -20.96 -4.31 -12.63
C ASN A 118 -22.20 -4.92 -13.32
N VAL A 119 -23.34 -4.28 -13.20
CA VAL A 119 -24.60 -4.72 -13.86
C VAL A 119 -24.47 -4.65 -15.39
N LYS A 120 -23.94 -3.54 -15.94
CA LYS A 120 -23.74 -3.39 -17.39
C LYS A 120 -22.78 -4.43 -17.96
N LYS A 121 -21.73 -4.75 -17.24
CA LYS A 121 -20.76 -5.75 -17.66
C LYS A 121 -21.33 -7.17 -17.55
N GLY A 122 -22.00 -7.51 -16.45
CA GLY A 122 -22.57 -8.84 -16.25
C GLY A 122 -21.56 -9.96 -16.51
N HIS A 123 -21.88 -10.88 -17.40
CA HIS A 123 -21.03 -12.01 -17.78
C HIS A 123 -20.21 -11.79 -19.06
N LYS A 124 -20.16 -10.55 -19.55
CA LYS A 124 -19.37 -10.20 -20.73
C LYS A 124 -17.87 -10.24 -20.44
N ASP A 125 -17.08 -10.52 -21.44
CA ASP A 125 -15.65 -10.31 -21.38
C ASP A 125 -15.36 -8.82 -21.24
N VAL A 126 -14.31 -8.49 -20.51
CA VAL A 126 -13.99 -7.10 -20.21
C VAL A 126 -13.75 -6.28 -21.49
N ASP A 127 -13.10 -6.85 -22.49
CA ASP A 127 -12.81 -6.17 -23.76
C ASP A 127 -14.09 -5.82 -24.52
N VAL A 128 -15.08 -6.74 -24.52
CA VAL A 128 -16.40 -6.51 -25.12
C VAL A 128 -17.12 -5.39 -24.39
N PHE A 129 -17.14 -5.44 -23.06
CA PHE A 129 -17.77 -4.41 -22.23
C PHE A 129 -17.13 -3.03 -22.43
N LEU A 130 -15.80 -2.95 -22.45
CA LEU A 130 -15.08 -1.69 -22.66
C LEU A 130 -15.37 -1.10 -24.05
N LYS A 131 -15.38 -1.96 -25.09
CA LYS A 131 -15.71 -1.54 -26.45
C LYS A 131 -17.14 -1.03 -26.59
N GLU A 132 -18.11 -1.70 -25.97
CA GLU A 132 -19.52 -1.29 -26.02
C GLU A 132 -19.80 0.03 -25.27
N THR A 133 -19.04 0.29 -24.20
CA THR A 133 -19.27 1.46 -23.34
C THR A 133 -18.37 2.65 -23.63
N GLY A 134 -17.31 2.46 -24.42
CA GLY A 134 -16.27 3.47 -24.63
C GLY A 134 -15.41 3.76 -23.38
N LEU A 135 -15.54 2.93 -22.33
CA LEU A 135 -14.76 3.06 -21.10
C LEU A 135 -13.37 2.45 -21.27
N THR A 136 -12.46 2.87 -20.43
CA THR A 136 -11.10 2.29 -20.37
C THR A 136 -10.80 1.79 -18.96
N MET A 137 -10.12 0.67 -18.85
CA MET A 137 -9.70 0.15 -17.57
C MET A 137 -8.52 0.96 -17.03
N ARG A 138 -8.65 1.53 -15.84
CA ARG A 138 -7.63 2.42 -15.25
C ARG A 138 -6.29 1.71 -14.98
N HIS A 139 -6.34 0.43 -14.66
CA HIS A 139 -5.20 -0.45 -14.49
C HIS A 139 -5.65 -1.91 -14.57
N GLN A 140 -4.75 -2.80 -14.93
CA GLN A 140 -4.97 -4.24 -14.89
C GLN A 140 -4.98 -4.73 -13.42
N PRO A 141 -5.74 -5.79 -13.10
CA PRO A 141 -5.72 -6.36 -11.75
C PRO A 141 -4.36 -7.00 -11.46
N PHE A 142 -3.79 -6.66 -10.32
CA PHE A 142 -2.48 -7.17 -9.89
C PHE A 142 -2.52 -7.60 -8.42
N LYS A 143 -1.54 -8.43 -8.03
CA LYS A 143 -1.35 -8.82 -6.64
C LYS A 143 -0.48 -7.79 -5.93
N PRO A 144 -1.03 -7.02 -4.99
CA PRO A 144 -0.27 -6.00 -4.29
C PRO A 144 0.77 -6.61 -3.35
N THR A 145 1.91 -5.93 -3.22
CA THR A 145 2.89 -6.23 -2.19
C THR A 145 2.46 -5.62 -0.86
N TYR A 146 3.05 -6.06 0.25
CA TYR A 146 2.83 -5.41 1.55
C TYR A 146 3.26 -3.93 1.52
N LEU A 147 4.37 -3.63 0.86
CA LEU A 147 4.89 -2.26 0.70
C LEU A 147 3.91 -1.37 -0.04
N TYR A 148 3.31 -1.84 -1.13
CA TYR A 148 2.27 -1.11 -1.86
C TYR A 148 1.13 -0.64 -0.93
N PHE A 149 0.71 -1.50 0.01
CA PHE A 149 -0.31 -1.10 1.00
C PHE A 149 0.21 -0.11 2.03
N VAL A 150 1.45 -0.26 2.44
CA VAL A 150 2.10 0.68 3.35
C VAL A 150 2.11 2.08 2.74
N GLU A 151 2.51 2.21 1.49
CA GLU A 151 2.50 3.48 0.74
C GLU A 151 1.11 4.10 0.66
N LYS A 152 0.11 3.28 0.37
CA LYS A 152 -1.28 3.75 0.20
C LYS A 152 -1.99 4.11 1.51
N ILE A 153 -1.68 3.44 2.61
CA ILE A 153 -2.35 3.66 3.91
C ILE A 153 -1.74 4.85 4.65
N TYR A 154 -0.43 4.94 4.60
CA TYR A 154 0.29 6.04 5.22
C TYR A 154 0.60 7.04 4.11
N LYS A 155 0.03 8.25 4.18
CA LYS A 155 0.45 9.35 3.29
C LYS A 155 1.95 9.49 3.44
N VAL A 156 2.69 8.93 2.48
CA VAL A 156 4.15 8.80 2.53
C VAL A 156 4.75 10.18 2.66
N ASP A 157 5.44 10.44 3.77
CA ASP A 157 6.23 11.64 3.97
C ASP A 157 7.29 11.70 2.84
N GLU A 158 7.62 12.88 2.34
CA GLU A 158 8.64 13.07 1.30
C GLU A 158 9.95 12.35 1.64
N ASP A 159 10.35 12.38 2.93
CA ASP A 159 11.55 11.72 3.42
C ASP A 159 11.53 10.18 3.27
N TRP A 160 10.34 9.59 3.08
CA TRP A 160 10.22 8.14 2.92
C TRP A 160 10.29 7.70 1.46
N LYS A 161 9.95 8.59 0.52
CA LYS A 161 9.85 8.26 -0.93
C LYS A 161 11.14 7.65 -1.48
N GLN A 162 12.29 8.14 -1.06
CA GLN A 162 13.59 7.62 -1.50
C GLN A 162 13.87 6.18 -1.04
N TYR A 163 13.19 5.70 0.01
CA TYR A 163 13.38 4.35 0.56
C TYR A 163 12.26 3.38 0.15
N VAL A 164 11.08 3.91 -0.11
CA VAL A 164 9.89 3.14 -0.48
C VAL A 164 9.78 3.10 -2.01
N GLY A 165 10.86 2.82 -2.69
CA GLY A 165 11.02 2.92 -4.13
C GLY A 165 9.73 2.81 -4.93
N ILE A 166 9.38 3.90 -5.60
CA ILE A 166 8.44 3.86 -6.73
C ILE A 166 9.13 3.01 -7.78
N VAL A 167 8.81 1.72 -7.82
CA VAL A 167 9.08 0.92 -9.00
C VAL A 167 8.04 1.38 -10.02
N ASN A 168 8.36 2.46 -10.72
CA ASN A 168 7.74 2.80 -11.97
C ASN A 168 8.31 1.82 -13.01
N ASP A 169 7.63 0.69 -13.22
CA ASP A 169 7.71 -0.11 -14.44
C ASP A 169 6.43 0.10 -15.24
#